data_083025dd9a9b382859d7feb5df35b752
#
_entry.id   083025dd9a9b382859d7feb5df35b752
#
_cell.length_a   1.000
_cell.length_b   1.000
_cell.length_c   1.000
_cell.angle_alpha   90.00
_cell.angle_beta   90.00
_cell.angle_gamma   90.00
#
_symmetry.space_group_name_H-M   'P 1'
#
loop_
_entity.id
_entity.type
_entity.pdbx_description
1 polymer ?
#
loop_
_entity_poly.entity_id
_entity_poly.type
_entity_poly.pdbx_seq_one_letter_code
_entity_poly.pdbx_strand_id
1 'polypeptide(L)'
;MKVSVKKKENTIPVVIGTEFIKLEAALKYVNAVESGGMAKTVIQNGDVLVNGEVCTMRGKKLYPGDSFSFNGDKYLISIHAAQ
;
A
#
# COMPACT_ATOMS: atom_id res chain seq x y z
N MET A 1 -15.49 -27.59 -8.30
CA MET A 1 -15.09 -27.10 -8.25
C MET A 1 -14.57 -26.59 -7.96
N LYS A 2 -14.36 -26.20 -7.89
CA LYS A 2 -13.78 -25.63 -7.77
C LYS A 2 -13.12 -25.01 -7.54
N VAL A 3 -12.86 -24.62 -7.53
CA VAL A 3 -12.13 -24.03 -7.47
C VAL A 3 -11.69 -23.42 -7.20
N SER A 4 -11.53 -23.00 -7.04
CA SER A 4 -11.10 -22.19 -6.82
C SER A 4 -10.29 -21.70 -6.80
N VAL A 5 -10.32 -21.36 -7.07
CA VAL A 5 -9.37 -20.81 -7.20
C VAL A 5 -9.15 -19.93 -6.55
N LYS A 6 -8.74 -19.71 -6.02
CA LYS A 6 -8.45 -18.83 -5.39
C LYS A 6 -7.73 -17.92 -5.95
N LYS A 7 -7.92 -17.01 -6.13
CA LYS A 7 -7.20 -16.19 -6.70
C LYS A 7 -6.10 -15.87 -5.97
N LYS A 8 -5.08 -15.80 -6.44
CA LYS A 8 -4.02 -15.54 -5.76
C LYS A 8 -3.98 -14.15 -5.50
N GLU A 9 -3.78 -13.70 -4.33
CA GLU A 9 -3.60 -12.36 -4.05
C GLU A 9 -2.34 -11.91 -4.61
N ASN A 10 -2.33 -10.80 -5.30
CA ASN A 10 -1.10 -10.23 -5.78
C ASN A 10 -0.56 -9.32 -4.73
N THR A 11 0.37 -9.82 -3.96
CA THR A 11 1.02 -9.00 -2.95
C THR A 11 2.33 -8.50 -3.53
N ILE A 12 2.43 -7.18 -3.62
CA ILE A 12 3.57 -6.53 -4.25
C ILE A 12 4.48 -5.98 -3.16
N PRO A 13 5.73 -6.41 -3.10
CA PRO A 13 6.62 -5.90 -2.06
C PRO A 13 7.01 -4.46 -2.34
N VAL A 14 7.07 -3.65 -1.29
CA VAL A 14 7.49 -2.27 -1.38
C VAL A 14 8.69 -2.13 -0.48
N VAL A 15 9.86 -2.13 -1.07
CA VAL A 15 11.11 -2.11 -0.31
C VAL A 15 11.50 -0.68 -0.05
N ILE A 16 11.63 -0.32 1.22
CA ILE A 16 12.00 1.04 1.58
C ILE A 16 13.35 1.02 2.27
N GLY A 17 14.08 2.12 2.17
CA GLY A 17 15.37 2.26 2.82
C GLY A 17 15.32 3.15 4.03
N THR A 18 14.12 3.46 4.51
CA THR A 18 13.93 4.33 5.64
C THR A 18 13.16 3.58 6.71
N GLU A 19 13.01 4.20 7.87
CA GLU A 19 12.32 3.56 8.97
C GLU A 19 10.84 3.34 8.65
N PHE A 20 10.24 4.23 7.93
CA PHE A 20 8.84 4.12 7.54
C PHE A 20 8.62 4.93 6.26
N ILE A 21 7.44 4.77 5.68
CA ILE A 21 7.05 5.58 4.54
C ILE A 21 5.61 6.03 4.80
N LYS A 22 5.30 7.27 4.47
CA LYS A 22 3.93 7.75 4.66
C LYS A 22 3.04 7.20 3.56
N LEU A 23 1.77 6.98 3.90
CA LEU A 23 0.84 6.37 2.96
C LEU A 23 0.77 7.10 1.63
N GLU A 24 0.69 8.43 1.66
CA GLU A 24 0.62 9.19 0.41
C GLU A 24 1.88 8.99 -0.42
N ALA A 25 3.03 8.91 0.24
CA ALA A 25 4.27 8.69 -0.48
C ALA A 25 4.35 7.27 -1.03
N ALA A 26 3.82 6.31 -0.30
CA ALA A 26 3.84 4.93 -0.74
C ALA A 26 3.01 4.74 -2.01
N LEU A 27 1.86 5.40 -2.09
CA LEU A 27 1.03 5.31 -3.29
C LEU A 27 1.74 5.85 -4.51
N LYS A 28 2.49 6.93 -4.34
CA LYS A 28 3.27 7.48 -5.44
C LYS A 28 4.45 6.58 -5.77
N TYR A 29 5.08 6.06 -4.74
CA TYR A 29 6.26 5.22 -4.91
C TYR A 29 5.98 4.00 -5.76
N VAL A 30 4.79 3.42 -5.61
CA VAL A 30 4.42 2.23 -6.39
C VAL A 30 3.69 2.61 -7.67
N ASN A 31 3.62 3.88 -7.99
CA ASN A 31 2.95 4.38 -9.18
C ASN A 31 1.47 4.05 -9.22
N ALA A 32 0.87 3.86 -8.06
CA ALA A 32 -0.58 3.63 -8.00
C ALA A 32 -1.33 4.91 -8.30
N VAL A 33 -0.69 6.06 -8.03
CA VAL A 33 -1.24 7.36 -8.38
C VAL A 33 -0.12 8.18 -9.00
N GLU A 34 -0.49 9.21 -9.75
CA GLU A 34 0.49 10.01 -10.48
C GLU A 34 0.99 11.21 -9.73
N SER A 35 0.29 11.64 -8.72
CA SER A 35 0.66 12.86 -8.02
C SER A 35 0.23 12.81 -6.58
N GLY A 36 0.78 13.72 -5.78
CA GLY A 36 0.36 13.86 -4.39
C GLY A 36 -1.10 14.25 -4.27
N GLY A 37 -1.60 15.05 -5.23
CA GLY A 37 -3.00 15.42 -5.21
C GLY A 37 -3.91 14.23 -5.41
N MET A 38 -3.54 13.32 -6.31
CA MET A 38 -4.30 12.10 -6.49
C MET A 38 -4.24 11.22 -5.26
N ALA A 39 -3.06 11.11 -4.65
CA ALA A 39 -2.91 10.32 -3.43
C ALA A 39 -3.84 10.85 -2.36
N LYS A 40 -3.85 12.18 -2.18
CA LYS A 40 -4.71 12.78 -1.19
C LYS A 40 -6.18 12.46 -1.47
N THR A 41 -6.59 12.56 -2.72
CA THR A 41 -7.98 12.32 -3.09
C THR A 41 -8.40 10.89 -2.81
N VAL A 42 -7.62 9.91 -3.25
CA VAL A 42 -8.03 8.52 -3.07
C VAL A 42 -8.01 8.12 -1.61
N ILE A 43 -7.07 8.65 -0.84
CA ILE A 43 -7.01 8.35 0.58
C ILE A 43 -8.22 8.93 1.29
N GLN A 44 -8.53 10.20 1.02
CA GLN A 44 -9.64 10.85 1.70
C GLN A 44 -10.98 10.28 1.28
N ASN A 45 -11.06 9.71 0.09
CA ASN A 45 -12.29 9.08 -0.35
C ASN A 45 -12.51 7.70 0.28
N GLY A 46 -11.53 7.18 0.99
CA GLY A 46 -11.67 5.87 1.61
C GLY A 46 -11.35 4.73 0.67
N ASP A 47 -10.63 5.01 -0.41
CA ASP A 47 -10.30 3.99 -1.40
C ASP A 47 -9.06 3.16 -1.03
N VAL A 48 -8.40 3.52 0.05
CA VAL A 48 -7.15 2.87 0.45
C VAL A 48 -7.35 2.17 1.78
N LEU A 49 -6.92 0.92 1.85
CA LEU A 49 -6.95 0.17 3.09
C LEU A 49 -5.54 0.04 3.63
N VAL A 50 -5.39 0.13 4.94
CA VAL A 50 -4.11 -0.13 5.59
C VAL A 50 -4.35 -1.27 6.57
N ASN A 51 -3.62 -2.35 6.40
CA ASN A 51 -3.77 -3.55 7.21
C ASN A 51 -5.23 -4.02 7.26
N GLY A 52 -5.91 -3.87 6.12
CA GLY A 52 -7.27 -4.35 5.97
C GLY A 52 -8.36 -3.39 6.38
N GLU A 53 -8.00 -2.19 6.82
CA GLU A 53 -9.00 -1.22 7.27
C GLU A 53 -8.87 0.08 6.50
N VAL A 54 -10.00 0.71 6.20
CA VAL A 54 -9.99 1.96 5.48
C VAL A 54 -9.20 3.00 6.27
N CYS A 55 -8.28 3.67 5.60
CA CYS A 55 -7.47 4.70 6.21
C CYS A 55 -7.60 5.98 5.40
N THR A 56 -8.00 7.05 6.05
CA THR A 56 -8.17 8.33 5.37
C THR A 56 -7.08 9.32 5.76
N MET A 57 -6.03 8.85 6.44
CA MET A 57 -4.94 9.71 6.89
C MET A 57 -3.78 9.65 5.92
N ARG A 58 -3.54 10.72 5.19
CA ARG A 58 -2.45 10.77 4.22
C ARG A 58 -1.09 10.56 4.85
N GLY A 59 -0.94 11.07 6.05
CA GLY A 59 0.33 11.00 6.75
C GLY A 59 0.53 9.75 7.58
N LYS A 60 -0.33 8.75 7.38
CA LYS A 60 -0.18 7.51 8.14
C LYS A 60 1.18 6.90 7.86
N LYS A 61 1.95 6.64 8.89
CA LYS A 61 3.26 6.04 8.74
C LYS A 61 3.11 4.54 8.59
N LEU A 62 3.75 4.00 7.57
CA LEU A 62 3.74 2.57 7.31
C LEU A 62 5.13 2.03 7.58
N TYR A 63 5.20 1.02 8.42
CA TYR A 63 6.47 0.41 8.81
C TYR A 63 6.59 -0.96 8.16
N PRO A 64 7.78 -1.51 8.12
CA PRO A 64 7.95 -2.86 7.57
C PRO A 64 7.00 -3.82 8.28
N GLY A 65 6.29 -4.60 7.51
CA GLY A 65 5.25 -5.49 8.01
C GLY A 65 3.85 -4.95 7.83
N ASP A 66 3.72 -3.64 7.63
CA ASP A 66 2.41 -3.07 7.35
C ASP A 66 2.09 -3.27 5.88
N SER A 67 0.81 -3.27 5.56
CA SER A 67 0.39 -3.42 4.18
C SER A 67 -0.66 -2.37 3.86
N PHE A 68 -0.80 -2.07 2.59
CA PHE A 68 -1.89 -1.22 2.15
C PHE A 68 -2.42 -1.77 0.84
N SER A 69 -3.69 -1.51 0.58
CA SER A 69 -4.34 -1.99 -0.63
C SER A 69 -5.02 -0.85 -1.34
N PHE A 70 -4.96 -0.88 -2.65
CA PHE A 70 -5.61 0.13 -3.45
C PHE A 70 -5.91 -0.48 -4.81
N ASN A 71 -7.12 -0.30 -5.27
CA ASN A 71 -7.51 -0.70 -6.62
C ASN A 71 -7.28 -2.18 -6.89
N GLY A 72 -7.49 -3.02 -5.89
CA GLY A 72 -7.38 -4.46 -6.06
C GLY A 72 -6.00 -5.04 -5.82
N ASP A 73 -5.01 -4.21 -5.61
CA ASP A 73 -3.65 -4.69 -5.36
C ASP A 73 -3.30 -4.50 -3.90
N LYS A 74 -2.53 -5.42 -3.37
CA LYS A 74 -2.05 -5.34 -2.00
C LYS A 74 -0.55 -5.13 -2.01
N TYR A 75 -0.08 -4.19 -1.21
CA TYR A 75 1.33 -3.84 -1.14
C TYR A 75 1.83 -4.09 0.27
N LEU A 76 2.95 -4.76 0.40
CA LEU A 76 3.53 -5.08 1.70
C LEU A 76 4.83 -4.30 1.87
N ILE A 77 4.92 -3.54 2.95
CA ILE A 77 6.12 -2.74 3.21
C ILE A 77 7.21 -3.65 3.74
N SER A 78 8.38 -3.55 3.15
CA SER A 78 9.54 -4.34 3.54
C SER A 78 10.74 -3.43 3.62
N ILE A 79 11.74 -3.84 4.39
CA ILE A 79 12.98 -3.09 4.39
C ILE A 79 13.96 -3.77 3.47
N HIS A 80 14.89 -2.99 2.97
CA HIS A 80 15.96 -3.53 2.16
C HIS A 80 16.83 -4.37 3.09
N ALA A 81 16.86 -5.65 2.86
CA ALA A 81 17.62 -6.52 3.72
C ALA A 81 19.05 -6.51 3.27
N ALA A 82 19.94 -6.15 4.17
CA ALA A 82 21.33 -6.20 3.86
C ALA A 82 21.76 -7.64 3.91
N GLN A 83 22.51 -8.02 2.99
CA GLN A 83 22.94 -9.38 2.99
C GLN A 83 24.37 -9.45 3.26
#